data_2ee81647ec6ba67991de013780ec9e74
#
_entry.id   2ee81647ec6ba67991de013780ec9e74
#
_cell.length_a   1.000
_cell.length_b   1.000
_cell.length_c   1.000
_cell.angle_alpha   90.00
_cell.angle_beta   90.00
_cell.angle_gamma   90.00
#
_symmetry.space_group_name_H-M   'P 1'
#
loop_
_entity.id
_entity.type
_entity.pdbx_description
1 polymer ?
#
loop_
_entity_poly.entity_id
_entity_poly.type
_entity_poly.pdbx_seq_one_letter_code
_entity_poly.pdbx_strand_id
1 'polypeptide(L)'
;MSEAQAVRLTYDDGARAVELARESVESYVLHGQREQPGSMRDAFYARTGAFVRIRSTRGRGRLRGCAGSYRGSDQLGHAVVDAAIQAASGDSCGSEIEQPELSNL
;
A
#
# COMPACT_ATOMS: atom_id res chain seq x y z
N MET A 1 -27.91 3.36 9.42
CA MET A 1 -27.11 3.12 9.34
C MET A 1 -26.41 3.23 8.47
N SER A 2 -25.90 3.55 8.41
CA SER A 2 -25.38 3.57 7.53
C SER A 2 -24.74 2.71 7.31
N GLU A 3 -24.88 2.25 6.98
CA GLU A 3 -24.23 1.46 6.77
C GLU A 3 -23.16 1.69 6.22
N ALA A 4 -22.43 1.04 6.40
CA ALA A 4 -21.18 1.18 5.82
C ALA A 4 -21.33 1.39 4.36
N GLN A 5 -20.84 2.46 3.89
CA GLN A 5 -20.82 2.66 2.47
C GLN A 5 -19.73 1.79 1.88
N ALA A 6 -20.09 0.95 0.95
CA ALA A 6 -19.12 0.20 0.21
C ALA A 6 -18.32 1.19 -0.65
N VAL A 7 -17.02 1.17 -0.47
CA VAL A 7 -16.14 1.94 -1.35
C VAL A 7 -15.98 1.17 -2.64
N ARG A 8 -16.42 1.77 -3.74
CA ARG A 8 -16.29 1.15 -5.05
C ARG A 8 -15.14 1.79 -5.78
N LEU A 9 -14.16 0.98 -6.11
CA LEU A 9 -13.01 1.45 -6.86
C LEU A 9 -13.20 1.07 -8.33
N THR A 10 -12.95 2.04 -9.20
CA THR A 10 -12.87 1.76 -10.62
C THR A 10 -11.54 1.08 -10.92
N TYR A 11 -11.39 0.59 -12.14
CA TYR A 11 -10.11 0.02 -12.57
C TYR A 11 -8.98 1.05 -12.41
N ASP A 12 -9.24 2.30 -12.81
CA ASP A 12 -8.25 3.37 -12.71
C ASP A 12 -7.90 3.69 -11.26
N ASP A 13 -8.90 3.65 -10.37
CA ASP A 13 -8.65 3.83 -8.95
C ASP A 13 -7.73 2.74 -8.42
N GLY A 14 -7.98 1.49 -8.80
CA GLY A 14 -7.15 0.37 -8.38
C GLY A 14 -5.72 0.49 -8.91
N ALA A 15 -5.57 0.88 -10.18
CA ALA A 15 -4.26 1.08 -10.77
C ALA A 15 -3.48 2.17 -10.04
N ARG A 16 -4.15 3.28 -9.71
CA ARG A 16 -3.50 4.36 -8.97
C ARG A 16 -3.13 3.94 -7.55
N ALA A 17 -3.96 3.13 -6.91
CA ALA A 17 -3.67 2.63 -5.57
C ALA A 17 -2.40 1.76 -5.59
N VAL A 18 -2.26 0.88 -6.57
CA VAL A 18 -1.06 0.06 -6.72
C VAL A 18 0.17 0.92 -6.98
N GLU A 19 0.03 1.93 -7.83
CA GLU A 19 1.12 2.85 -8.12
C GLU A 19 1.56 3.60 -6.86
N LEU A 20 0.60 4.09 -6.08
CA LEU A 20 0.90 4.79 -4.83
C LEU A 20 1.60 3.86 -3.84
N ALA A 21 1.15 2.62 -3.74
CA ALA A 21 1.79 1.64 -2.86
C ALA A 21 3.24 1.39 -3.31
N ARG A 22 3.47 1.23 -4.60
CA ARG A 22 4.82 1.01 -5.13
C ARG A 22 5.72 2.21 -4.85
N GLU A 23 5.24 3.42 -5.12
CA GLU A 23 5.98 4.64 -4.84
C GLU A 23 6.33 4.75 -3.36
N SER A 24 5.39 4.36 -2.50
CA SER A 24 5.58 4.41 -1.05
C SER A 24 6.67 3.44 -0.59
N VAL A 25 6.68 2.23 -1.15
CA VAL A 25 7.72 1.24 -0.86
C VAL A 25 9.08 1.76 -1.31
N GLU A 26 9.14 2.30 -2.53
CA GLU A 26 10.41 2.80 -3.08
C GLU A 26 10.96 3.97 -2.29
N SER A 27 10.12 4.93 -1.94
CA SER A 27 10.55 6.09 -1.15
C SER A 27 11.06 5.68 0.23
N TYR A 28 10.36 4.75 0.86
CA TYR A 28 10.78 4.26 2.16
C TYR A 28 12.10 3.49 2.08
N VAL A 29 12.22 2.57 1.15
CA VAL A 29 13.41 1.70 1.06
C VAL A 29 14.64 2.50 0.59
N LEU A 30 14.46 3.40 -0.38
CA LEU A 30 15.58 4.15 -0.93
C LEU A 30 15.99 5.34 -0.06
N HIS A 31 15.03 5.99 0.59
CA HIS A 31 15.30 7.29 1.23
C HIS A 31 14.82 7.37 2.67
N GLY A 32 14.17 6.34 3.18
CA GLY A 32 13.58 6.38 4.52
C GLY A 32 12.48 7.42 4.63
N GLN A 33 11.86 7.78 3.51
CA GLN A 33 10.86 8.83 3.46
C GLN A 33 9.46 8.28 3.26
N ARG A 34 8.50 9.00 3.83
CA ARG A 34 7.09 8.68 3.65
C ARG A 34 6.56 9.43 2.44
N GLU A 35 5.99 8.69 1.51
CA GLU A 35 5.35 9.27 0.33
C GLU A 35 4.08 10.00 0.74
N GLN A 36 3.77 11.08 0.04
CA GLN A 36 2.51 11.79 0.24
C GLN A 36 1.56 11.40 -0.88
N PRO A 37 0.28 11.16 -0.58
CA PRO A 37 -0.68 10.82 -1.64
C PRO A 37 -0.86 11.88 -2.70
N GLY A 38 -0.55 13.14 -2.39
CA GLY A 38 -0.71 14.23 -3.32
C GLY A 38 -2.18 14.52 -3.60
N SER A 39 -2.50 14.88 -4.83
CA SER A 39 -3.89 15.06 -5.25
C SER A 39 -4.52 13.68 -5.38
N MET A 40 -5.42 13.36 -4.46
CA MET A 40 -6.04 12.05 -4.42
C MET A 40 -7.28 12.01 -5.31
N ARG A 41 -7.53 10.86 -5.90
CA ARG A 41 -8.78 10.60 -6.59
C ARG A 41 -9.91 10.61 -5.56
N ASP A 42 -11.13 10.92 -6.00
CA ASP A 42 -12.27 11.05 -5.09
C ASP A 42 -12.44 9.83 -4.17
N ALA A 43 -12.29 8.64 -4.72
CA ALA A 43 -12.43 7.41 -3.93
C ALA A 43 -11.42 7.31 -2.80
N PHE A 44 -10.27 8.00 -2.90
CA PHE A 44 -9.20 7.91 -1.92
C PHE A 44 -9.46 8.77 -0.69
N TYR A 45 -10.46 9.63 -0.72
CA TYR A 45 -10.87 10.38 0.46
C TYR A 45 -11.78 9.58 1.38
N ALA A 46 -12.31 8.46 0.91
CA ALA A 46 -13.17 7.62 1.74
C ALA A 46 -12.36 7.02 2.88
N ARG A 47 -12.97 6.98 4.06
CA ARG A 47 -12.34 6.37 5.22
C ARG A 47 -12.53 4.87 5.17
N THR A 48 -11.45 4.18 4.93
CA THR A 48 -11.46 2.72 4.84
C THR A 48 -10.05 2.21 5.05
N GLY A 49 -9.95 0.97 5.47
CA GLY A 49 -8.65 0.32 5.61
C GLY A 49 -8.08 -0.11 4.27
N ALA A 50 -6.83 -0.50 4.29
CA ALA A 50 -6.15 -1.01 3.12
C ALA A 50 -5.18 -2.11 3.53
N PHE A 51 -4.97 -3.07 2.63
CA PHE A 51 -3.96 -4.10 2.78
C PHE A 51 -3.03 -4.03 1.59
N VAL A 52 -1.74 -4.11 1.87
CA VAL A 52 -0.71 -4.14 0.83
C VAL A 52 0.04 -5.46 0.93
N ARG A 53 0.17 -6.14 -0.19
CA ARG A 53 1.01 -7.33 -0.31
C ARG A 53 2.11 -7.02 -1.30
N ILE A 54 3.33 -7.31 -0.89
CA ILE A 54 4.50 -7.12 -1.76
C ILE A 54 4.94 -8.50 -2.20
N ARG A 55 4.95 -8.73 -3.50
CA ARG A 55 5.35 -10.01 -4.07
C ARG A 55 6.59 -9.84 -4.92
N SER A 56 7.46 -10.84 -4.85
CA SER A 56 8.63 -10.89 -5.72
C SER A 56 8.21 -11.37 -7.11
N THR A 57 8.83 -10.83 -8.14
CA THR A 57 8.66 -11.36 -9.50
C THR A 57 9.40 -12.68 -9.68
N ARG A 58 10.25 -13.04 -8.70
CA ARG A 58 10.93 -14.32 -8.66
C ARG A 58 10.16 -15.31 -7.79
N GLY A 59 10.48 -16.58 -7.89
CA GLY A 59 9.90 -17.60 -7.04
C GLY A 59 8.38 -17.71 -7.16
N ARG A 60 7.85 -17.48 -8.36
CA ARG A 60 6.41 -17.59 -8.65
C ARG A 60 5.58 -16.61 -7.83
N GLY A 61 6.08 -15.41 -7.65
CA GLY A 61 5.33 -14.40 -6.93
C GLY A 61 5.36 -14.58 -5.42
N ARG A 62 6.48 -15.04 -4.89
CA ARG A 62 6.64 -15.23 -3.45
C ARG A 62 6.29 -13.96 -2.67
N LEU A 63 5.53 -14.13 -1.62
CA LEU A 63 5.16 -13.01 -0.75
C LEU A 63 6.39 -12.53 0.02
N ARG A 64 6.69 -11.26 -0.11
CA ARG A 64 7.84 -10.64 0.56
C ARG A 64 7.42 -9.77 1.74
N GLY A 65 6.22 -9.27 1.74
CA GLY A 65 5.72 -8.48 2.85
C GLY A 65 4.24 -8.27 2.73
N CYS A 66 3.60 -7.99 3.86
CA CYS A 66 2.19 -7.64 3.86
C CYS A 66 1.88 -6.84 5.11
N ALA A 67 0.93 -5.94 5.00
CA ALA A 67 0.46 -5.18 6.14
C ALA A 67 -0.86 -4.54 5.79
N GLY A 68 -1.58 -4.10 6.80
CA GLY A 68 -2.81 -3.37 6.59
C GLY A 68 -3.78 -3.52 7.73
N SER A 69 -4.93 -2.92 7.56
CA SER A 69 -5.97 -2.91 8.57
C SER A 69 -7.33 -2.76 7.90
N TYR A 70 -8.33 -3.38 8.50
CA TYR A 70 -9.72 -3.18 8.10
C TYR A 70 -10.31 -1.89 8.67
N ARG A 71 -9.61 -1.25 9.60
CA ARG A 71 -10.15 -0.07 10.27
C ARG A 71 -10.16 1.12 9.33
N GLY A 72 -11.33 1.77 9.21
CA GLY A 72 -11.47 2.95 8.39
C GLY A 72 -11.17 4.23 9.16
N SER A 73 -10.07 4.26 9.91
CA SER A 73 -9.71 5.42 10.72
C SER A 73 -9.06 6.52 9.90
N ASP A 74 -8.62 6.21 8.71
CA ASP A 74 -7.93 7.16 7.86
C ASP A 74 -8.51 7.11 6.45
N GLN A 75 -8.18 8.11 5.65
CA GLN A 75 -8.57 8.11 4.25
C GLN A 75 -7.78 7.05 3.49
N LEU A 76 -8.39 6.47 2.46
CA LEU A 76 -7.80 5.36 1.73
C LEU A 76 -6.39 5.67 1.22
N GLY A 77 -6.17 6.89 0.69
CA GLY A 77 -4.85 7.25 0.18
C GLY A 77 -3.77 7.15 1.26
N HIS A 78 -4.06 7.63 2.46
CA HIS A 78 -3.12 7.55 3.58
C HIS A 78 -3.00 6.11 4.08
N ALA A 79 -4.10 5.37 4.09
CA ALA A 79 -4.08 3.97 4.51
C ALA A 79 -3.19 3.12 3.59
N VAL A 80 -3.20 3.40 2.28
CA VAL A 80 -2.33 2.72 1.32
C VAL A 80 -0.87 3.00 1.61
N VAL A 81 -0.52 4.28 1.84
CA VAL A 81 0.86 4.65 2.16
C VAL A 81 1.33 3.97 3.45
N ASP A 82 0.51 4.03 4.49
CA ASP A 82 0.84 3.40 5.77
C ASP A 82 1.05 1.89 5.62
N ALA A 83 0.14 1.22 4.93
CA ALA A 83 0.23 -0.23 4.75
C ALA A 83 1.46 -0.60 3.93
N ALA A 84 1.78 0.19 2.90
CA ALA A 84 2.95 -0.06 2.07
C ALA A 84 4.25 0.03 2.87
N ILE A 85 4.37 1.05 3.71
CA ILE A 85 5.56 1.23 4.55
C ILE A 85 5.67 0.10 5.56
N GLN A 86 4.56 -0.28 6.21
CA GLN A 86 4.57 -1.38 7.16
C GLN A 86 4.95 -2.69 6.50
N ALA A 87 4.42 -2.94 5.31
CA ALA A 87 4.74 -4.15 4.56
C ALA A 87 6.23 -4.21 4.20
N ALA A 88 6.80 -3.06 3.83
CA ALA A 88 8.21 -2.98 3.46
C ALA A 88 9.14 -3.06 4.65
N SER A 89 8.68 -2.66 5.83
CA SER A 89 9.51 -2.64 7.04
C SER A 89 9.63 -4.01 7.72
N GLY A 90 8.83 -4.98 7.27
CA GLY A 90 8.93 -6.33 7.82
C GLY A 90 8.12 -6.56 9.08
N ASP A 91 7.15 -5.69 9.37
CA ASP A 91 6.41 -5.78 10.63
C ASP A 91 5.40 -6.91 10.67
N SER A 92 4.88 -7.36 9.54
CA SER A 92 3.75 -8.26 9.53
C SER A 92 4.07 -9.68 9.07
N CYS A 93 4.45 -9.87 7.83
CA CYS A 93 4.55 -11.23 7.30
C CYS A 93 5.82 -11.47 6.50
N GLY A 94 6.86 -10.70 6.78
CA GLY A 94 8.13 -10.90 6.09
C GLY A 94 9.22 -10.11 6.75
N SER A 95 10.38 -10.13 6.16
CA SER A 95 11.52 -9.33 6.61
C SER A 95 11.53 -8.01 5.86
N GLU A 96 12.30 -7.07 6.37
CA GLU A 96 12.45 -5.77 5.74
C GLU A 96 12.91 -5.92 4.29
N ILE A 97 12.31 -5.12 3.41
CA ILE A 97 12.67 -5.10 2.00
C ILE A 97 13.96 -4.29 1.86
N GLU A 98 14.93 -4.85 1.15
CA GLU A 98 16.20 -4.17 0.93
C GLU A 98 16.26 -3.61 -0.49
N GLN A 99 17.08 -2.58 -0.65
CA GLN A 99 17.17 -1.85 -1.91
C GLN A 99 17.38 -2.74 -3.14
N PRO A 100 18.27 -3.74 -3.12
CA PRO A 100 18.47 -4.58 -4.31
C PRO A 100 17.23 -5.37 -4.74
N GLU A 101 16.26 -5.55 -3.84
CA GLU A 101 15.05 -6.30 -4.17
C GLU A 101 14.05 -5.50 -4.98
N LEU A 102 14.16 -4.16 -5.00
CA LEU A 102 13.14 -3.30 -5.60
C LEU A 102 12.87 -3.62 -7.08
N SER A 103 13.88 -3.99 -7.82
CA SER A 103 13.71 -4.30 -9.24
C SER A 103 12.98 -5.61 -9.49
N ASN A 104 12.75 -6.40 -8.44
CA ASN A 104 12.07 -7.70 -8.53
C ASN A 104 10.71 -7.72 -7.83
N LEU A 105 10.16 -6.57 -7.56
CA LEU A 105 8.86 -6.48 -6.90
C LEU A 105 7.74 -6.09 -7.85
#